data_eec8c4225d542964426b8954ddb23fbd
#
_entry.id   eec8c4225d542964426b8954ddb23fbd
#
_cell.length_a   1.000
_cell.length_b   1.000
_cell.length_c   1.000
_cell.angle_alpha   90.00
_cell.angle_beta   90.00
_cell.angle_gamma   90.00
#
_symmetry.space_group_name_H-M   'P 1'
#
loop_
_entity.id
_entity.type
_entity.pdbx_description
1 polymer ?
#
loop_
_entity_poly.entity_id
_entity_poly.type
_entity_poly.pdbx_seq_one_letter_code
_entity_poly.pdbx_strand_id
1 'polypeptide(L)'
;MELEIKRIVLFTLRMPQMAAFYRDVLGLRQIADNPGWKEFAAGGCNIALHNGTSEVGKRPPKMSFYAKDVAATREQLIKRGAKMGKVRSGSGLDLCEGKDPDGNPFQLSSRK
;
A
#
# COMPACT_ATOMS: atom_id res chain seq x y z
N MET A 1 -24.99 -3.73 -15.96
CA MET A 1 -24.50 -3.11 -14.71
C MET A 1 -22.99 -3.08 -14.77
N GLU A 2 -22.40 -1.93 -14.49
CA GLU A 2 -20.95 -1.76 -14.41
C GLU A 2 -20.55 -1.45 -12.99
N LEU A 3 -19.58 -2.18 -12.47
CA LEU A 3 -19.02 -1.97 -11.14
C LEU A 3 -17.56 -1.59 -11.28
N GLU A 4 -17.14 -0.59 -10.49
CA GLU A 4 -15.74 -0.15 -10.41
C GLU A 4 -15.28 -0.15 -8.96
N ILE A 5 -14.08 -0.67 -8.72
CA ILE A 5 -13.46 -0.53 -7.40
C ILE A 5 -12.90 0.89 -7.30
N LYS A 6 -13.43 1.69 -6.39
CA LYS A 6 -12.97 3.07 -6.18
C LYS A 6 -11.92 3.15 -5.09
N ARG A 7 -12.03 2.33 -4.06
CA ARG A 7 -11.08 2.34 -2.95
C ARG A 7 -11.05 1.02 -2.20
N ILE A 8 -9.91 0.78 -1.58
CA ILE A 8 -9.73 -0.27 -0.58
C ILE A 8 -9.67 0.43 0.77
N VAL A 9 -10.49 0.00 1.73
CA VAL A 9 -10.51 0.59 3.06
C VAL A 9 -9.73 -0.29 4.02
N LEU A 10 -8.75 0.30 4.70
CA LEU A 10 -7.97 -0.34 5.75
C LEU A 10 -8.37 0.28 7.09
N PHE A 11 -8.76 -0.56 8.04
CA PHE A 11 -9.08 -0.10 9.39
C PHE A 11 -7.80 -0.06 10.21
N THR A 12 -7.62 0.99 11.03
CA THR A 12 -6.41 1.16 11.82
C THR A 12 -6.69 1.86 13.14
N LEU A 13 -5.98 1.44 14.18
CA LEU A 13 -5.89 2.16 15.45
C LEU A 13 -4.65 3.06 15.49
N ARG A 14 -3.89 3.12 14.41
CA ARG A 14 -2.63 3.86 14.31
C ARG A 14 -2.66 4.84 13.15
N MET A 15 -3.71 5.65 13.10
CA MET A 15 -3.95 6.56 11.97
C MET A 15 -2.74 7.44 11.62
N PRO A 16 -2.06 8.13 12.57
CA PRO A 16 -0.92 8.98 12.20
C PRO A 16 0.21 8.20 11.52
N GLN A 17 0.57 7.04 12.04
CA GLN A 17 1.65 6.21 11.48
C GLN A 17 1.26 5.66 10.11
N MET A 18 0.02 5.20 9.97
CA MET A 18 -0.49 4.68 8.70
C MET A 18 -0.56 5.77 7.64
N ALA A 19 -1.08 6.94 7.99
CA ALA A 19 -1.17 8.06 7.05
C ALA A 19 0.22 8.50 6.59
N ALA A 20 1.18 8.61 7.53
CA ALA A 20 2.55 8.96 7.19
C ALA A 20 3.18 7.94 6.24
N PHE A 21 2.90 6.66 6.44
CA PHE A 21 3.42 5.61 5.58
C PHE A 21 2.92 5.76 4.13
N TYR A 22 1.61 5.85 3.95
CA TYR A 22 1.04 5.94 2.59
C TYR A 22 1.40 7.27 1.90
N ARG A 23 1.44 8.36 2.64
CA ARG A 23 1.78 9.67 2.10
C ARG A 23 3.28 9.85 1.86
N ASP A 24 4.11 9.57 2.89
CA ASP A 24 5.51 9.98 2.88
C ASP A 24 6.45 8.86 2.42
N VAL A 25 6.15 7.59 2.75
CA VAL A 25 6.96 6.45 2.33
C VAL A 25 6.58 6.01 0.92
N LEU A 26 5.29 5.69 0.68
CA LEU A 26 4.84 5.31 -0.65
C LEU A 26 4.66 6.49 -1.59
N GLY A 27 4.60 7.71 -1.07
CA GLY A 27 4.50 8.91 -1.88
C GLY A 27 3.14 9.10 -2.54
N LEU A 28 2.07 8.55 -1.99
CA LEU A 28 0.74 8.70 -2.55
C LEU A 28 0.16 10.06 -2.21
N ARG A 29 -0.56 10.65 -3.17
CA ARG A 29 -1.20 11.95 -2.97
C ARG A 29 -2.42 11.82 -2.06
N GLN A 30 -2.41 12.53 -0.95
CA GLN A 30 -3.55 12.54 -0.02
C GLN A 30 -4.67 13.41 -0.58
N ILE A 31 -5.87 12.86 -0.69
CA ILE A 31 -7.04 13.55 -1.26
C ILE A 31 -8.15 13.80 -0.24
N ALA A 32 -8.06 13.21 0.95
CA ALA A 32 -8.96 13.51 2.07
C ALA A 32 -8.18 13.42 3.38
N ASP A 33 -8.48 14.34 4.30
CA ASP A 33 -7.79 14.43 5.59
C ASP A 33 -8.80 14.85 6.66
N ASN A 34 -9.49 13.86 7.22
CA ASN A 34 -10.42 14.03 8.33
C ASN A 34 -9.95 13.19 9.51
N PRO A 35 -10.33 13.50 10.76
CA PRO A 35 -9.82 12.81 11.93
C PRO A 35 -9.98 11.29 11.89
N GLY A 36 -11.10 10.79 11.40
CA GLY A 36 -11.37 9.35 11.34
C GLY A 36 -11.30 8.75 9.95
N TRP A 37 -10.89 9.52 8.95
CA TRP A 37 -10.87 9.09 7.55
C TRP A 37 -9.80 9.84 6.78
N LYS A 38 -8.87 9.11 6.18
CA LYS A 38 -7.87 9.68 5.28
C LYS A 38 -7.82 8.84 4.02
N GLU A 39 -7.70 9.50 2.88
CA GLU A 39 -7.74 8.80 1.60
C GLU A 39 -6.60 9.28 0.70
N PHE A 40 -6.04 8.34 -0.06
CA PHE A 40 -4.88 8.55 -0.92
C PHE A 40 -5.18 8.03 -2.32
N ALA A 41 -4.79 8.82 -3.33
CA ALA A 41 -4.88 8.39 -4.71
C ALA A 41 -3.77 7.38 -5.01
N ALA A 42 -4.14 6.21 -5.54
CA ALA A 42 -3.18 5.15 -5.85
C ALA A 42 -3.34 4.64 -7.29
N GLY A 43 -3.64 5.54 -8.21
CA GLY A 43 -3.84 5.19 -9.62
C GLY A 43 -5.29 4.83 -9.90
N GLY A 44 -5.55 3.62 -10.37
CA GLY A 44 -6.89 3.17 -10.71
C GLY A 44 -7.80 2.85 -9.53
N CYS A 45 -7.28 2.89 -8.30
CA CYS A 45 -8.03 2.59 -7.09
C CYS A 45 -7.41 3.37 -5.94
N ASN A 46 -8.24 3.96 -5.05
CA ASN A 46 -7.73 4.70 -3.90
C ASN A 46 -7.51 3.78 -2.70
N ILE A 47 -6.67 4.22 -1.78
CA ILE A 47 -6.49 3.60 -0.47
C ILE A 47 -7.06 4.54 0.57
N ALA A 48 -8.01 4.06 1.39
CA ALA A 48 -8.60 4.83 2.46
C ALA A 48 -8.25 4.21 3.81
N LEU A 49 -8.00 5.07 4.79
CA LEU A 49 -7.76 4.67 6.17
C LEU A 49 -8.95 5.11 7.02
N HIS A 50 -9.50 4.19 7.79
CA HIS A 50 -10.64 4.45 8.66
C HIS A 50 -10.30 4.01 10.09
N ASN A 51 -10.71 4.80 11.08
CA ASN A 51 -10.53 4.43 12.48
C ASN A 51 -11.26 3.13 12.78
N GLY A 52 -10.57 2.20 13.44
CA GLY A 52 -11.14 0.93 13.85
C GLY A 52 -10.10 -0.16 13.97
N THR A 53 -10.51 -1.33 14.43
CA THR A 53 -9.59 -2.46 14.55
C THR A 53 -9.35 -3.09 13.18
N SER A 54 -8.13 -3.56 12.94
CA SER A 54 -7.76 -4.29 11.74
C SER A 54 -8.02 -5.80 11.85
N GLU A 55 -8.74 -6.24 12.89
CA GLU A 55 -9.03 -7.65 13.11
C GLU A 55 -10.10 -8.16 12.15
N VAL A 56 -9.77 -8.21 10.87
CA VAL A 56 -10.66 -8.79 9.87
C VAL A 56 -9.92 -9.91 9.16
N GLY A 57 -10.03 -11.10 9.73
CA GLY A 57 -9.45 -12.30 9.15
C GLY A 57 -7.95 -12.43 9.40
N LYS A 58 -7.45 -13.65 9.26
CA LYS A 58 -6.03 -13.96 9.51
C LYS A 58 -5.12 -13.61 8.33
N ARG A 59 -5.70 -13.20 7.20
CA ARG A 59 -4.96 -12.88 5.98
C ARG A 59 -5.64 -11.71 5.27
N PRO A 60 -5.21 -10.46 5.54
CA PRO A 60 -5.75 -9.31 4.81
C PRO A 60 -5.42 -9.41 3.31
N PRO A 61 -6.22 -8.79 2.45
CA PRO A 61 -5.92 -8.71 1.03
C PRO A 61 -4.55 -8.05 0.80
N LYS A 62 -3.83 -8.52 -0.20
CA LYS A 62 -2.56 -7.93 -0.60
C LYS A 62 -2.81 -6.87 -1.65
N MET A 63 -2.27 -5.66 -1.44
CA MET A 63 -2.28 -4.62 -2.44
C MET A 63 -1.10 -4.79 -3.37
N SER A 64 -1.34 -4.73 -4.67
CA SER A 64 -0.27 -4.83 -5.67
C SER A 64 -0.09 -3.48 -6.36
N PHE A 65 1.10 -2.90 -6.23
CA PHE A 65 1.47 -1.65 -6.89
C PHE A 65 2.34 -1.95 -8.09
N TYR A 66 2.01 -1.35 -9.23
CA TYR A 66 2.88 -1.44 -10.40
C TYR A 66 4.15 -0.61 -10.18
N ALA A 67 5.29 -1.22 -10.48
CA ALA A 67 6.58 -0.55 -10.51
C ALA A 67 7.35 -1.06 -11.73
N LYS A 68 7.69 -0.17 -12.65
CA LYS A 68 8.44 -0.55 -13.86
C LYS A 68 9.78 -1.17 -13.49
N ASP A 69 10.48 -0.58 -12.52
CA ASP A 69 11.75 -1.09 -12.00
C ASP A 69 11.57 -1.42 -10.52
N VAL A 70 11.26 -2.69 -10.24
CA VAL A 70 10.97 -3.16 -8.89
C VAL A 70 12.17 -2.99 -7.97
N ALA A 71 13.38 -3.32 -8.45
CA ALA A 71 14.59 -3.21 -7.63
C ALA A 71 14.89 -1.76 -7.24
N ALA A 72 14.80 -0.82 -8.19
CA ALA A 72 15.03 0.59 -7.90
C ALA A 72 13.98 1.16 -6.96
N THR A 73 12.71 0.81 -7.16
CA THR A 73 11.62 1.25 -6.31
C THR A 73 11.79 0.69 -4.89
N ARG A 74 12.17 -0.57 -4.75
CA ARG A 74 12.47 -1.19 -3.46
C ARG A 74 13.51 -0.37 -2.69
N GLU A 75 14.63 -0.03 -3.35
CA GLU A 75 15.71 0.73 -2.71
C GLU A 75 15.21 2.11 -2.25
N GLN A 76 14.39 2.77 -3.05
CA GLN A 76 13.82 4.06 -2.70
C GLN A 76 12.90 3.94 -1.47
N LEU A 77 12.05 2.91 -1.42
CA LEU A 77 11.17 2.69 -0.28
C LEU A 77 11.95 2.37 1.00
N ILE A 78 13.02 1.60 0.89
CA ILE A 78 13.90 1.31 2.03
C ILE A 78 14.51 2.60 2.57
N LYS A 79 14.99 3.48 1.71
CA LYS A 79 15.52 4.79 2.12
C LYS A 79 14.50 5.64 2.85
N ARG A 80 13.22 5.46 2.53
CA ARG A 80 12.11 6.16 3.19
C ARG A 80 11.60 5.44 4.44
N GLY A 81 12.24 4.35 4.84
CA GLY A 81 11.94 3.63 6.06
C GLY A 81 11.06 2.40 5.93
N ALA A 82 10.72 1.99 4.71
CA ALA A 82 9.93 0.78 4.49
C ALA A 82 10.76 -0.47 4.78
N LYS A 83 10.09 -1.50 5.31
CA LYS A 83 10.67 -2.83 5.46
C LYS A 83 10.23 -3.67 4.27
N MET A 84 11.18 -4.02 3.42
CA MET A 84 10.93 -4.75 2.19
C MET A 84 11.63 -6.10 2.19
N GLY A 85 10.99 -7.09 1.59
CA GLY A 85 11.62 -8.37 1.30
C GLY A 85 12.58 -8.27 0.13
N LYS A 86 13.08 -9.43 -0.31
CA LYS A 86 13.98 -9.50 -1.46
C LYS A 86 13.18 -9.43 -2.77
N VAL A 87 13.82 -8.92 -3.82
CA VAL A 87 13.26 -9.01 -5.16
C VAL A 87 13.30 -10.48 -5.61
N ARG A 88 12.15 -10.95 -6.11
CA ARG A 88 12.02 -12.27 -6.72
C ARG A 88 11.74 -12.11 -8.20
N SER A 89 12.48 -12.82 -9.04
CA SER A 89 12.31 -12.76 -10.48
C SER A 89 11.96 -14.15 -11.02
N GLY A 90 11.04 -14.21 -11.96
CA GLY A 90 10.65 -15.45 -12.62
C GLY A 90 9.54 -15.19 -13.64
N SER A 91 9.52 -15.98 -14.71
CA SER A 91 8.51 -15.87 -15.78
C SER A 91 8.39 -14.46 -16.38
N GLY A 92 9.51 -13.71 -16.44
CA GLY A 92 9.52 -12.35 -16.97
C GLY A 92 8.89 -11.31 -16.05
N LEU A 93 8.74 -11.63 -14.77
CA LEU A 93 8.07 -10.80 -13.79
C LEU A 93 8.95 -10.60 -12.56
N ASP A 94 9.06 -9.37 -12.10
CA ASP A 94 9.73 -9.04 -10.83
C ASP A 94 8.68 -8.71 -9.79
N LEU A 95 8.89 -9.23 -8.57
CA LEU A 95 8.03 -9.02 -7.42
C LEU A 95 8.87 -8.67 -6.20
N CYS A 96 8.33 -7.83 -5.32
CA CYS A 96 8.94 -7.54 -4.03
C CYS A 96 7.83 -7.26 -3.02
N GLU A 97 7.86 -7.94 -1.88
CA GLU A 97 6.83 -7.79 -0.85
C GLU A 97 7.29 -6.85 0.25
N GLY A 98 6.32 -6.17 0.85
CA GLY A 98 6.52 -5.31 2.00
C GLY A 98 5.29 -5.32 2.90
N LYS A 99 5.39 -4.62 4.02
CA LYS A 99 4.28 -4.46 4.96
C LYS A 99 4.17 -3.01 5.40
N ASP A 100 2.94 -2.55 5.61
CA ASP A 100 2.70 -1.25 6.21
C ASP A 100 2.90 -1.32 7.74
N PRO A 101 2.79 -0.20 8.47
CA PRO A 101 2.99 -0.20 9.92
C PRO A 101 2.05 -1.11 10.70
N ASP A 102 0.86 -1.39 10.20
CA ASP A 102 -0.09 -2.32 10.82
C ASP A 102 0.13 -3.78 10.39
N GLY A 103 1.10 -4.03 9.51
CA GLY A 103 1.38 -5.37 9.01
C GLY A 103 0.55 -5.78 7.81
N ASN A 104 -0.20 -4.85 7.20
CA ASN A 104 -0.92 -5.17 5.96
C ASN A 104 0.08 -5.44 4.84
N PRO A 105 -0.06 -6.55 4.11
CA PRO A 105 0.88 -6.88 3.05
C PRO A 105 0.63 -6.03 1.81
N PHE A 106 1.70 -5.65 1.14
CA PHE A 106 1.64 -5.11 -0.21
C PHE A 106 2.80 -5.66 -1.02
N GLN A 107 2.74 -5.49 -2.31
CA GLN A 107 3.84 -5.89 -3.18
C GLN A 107 4.08 -4.85 -4.26
N LEU A 108 5.32 -4.81 -4.74
CA LEU A 108 5.68 -4.17 -5.99
C LEU A 108 5.67 -5.25 -7.07
N SER A 109 5.17 -4.92 -8.24
CA SER A 109 5.10 -5.85 -9.36
C SER A 109 5.41 -5.12 -10.66
N SER A 110 6.20 -5.74 -11.52
CA SER A 110 6.44 -5.21 -12.85
C SER A 110 5.30 -5.50 -13.84
N ARG A 111 4.24 -6.17 -13.38
CA ARG A 111 3.03 -6.43 -14.17
C ARG A 111 2.04 -5.27 -14.01
N LYS A 112 1.59 -4.74 -15.13
CA LYS A 112 0.49 -3.78 -15.16
C LYS A 112 -0.84 -4.48 -14.96
#